data_9718c141c14d996c90bc2bedb01c23b3
#
_entry.id   9718c141c14d996c90bc2bedb01c23b3
#
_cell.length_a   1.000
_cell.length_b   1.000
_cell.length_c   1.000
_cell.angle_alpha   90.00
_cell.angle_beta   90.00
_cell.angle_gamma   90.00
#
_symmetry.space_group_name_H-M   'P 1'
#
loop_
_entity.id
_entity.type
_entity.pdbx_description
1 polymer ?
#
loop_
_entity_poly.entity_id
_entity_poly.type
_entity_poly.pdbx_seq_one_letter_code
_entity_poly.pdbx_strand_id
1 'polypeptide(L)'
;NRYEDDATYNIAETCVESLKVGELLDIASIERDEFFGKLSETKLAYGAIPGSVDLREEITKLYHKKKTTDNVIVTNGGIGANFLALFTLVGPGDEVVAVYPTYQQLYSLPEALGAKVRRLRLEPEDGYLPDMNKLRTLVKSNTRAIVINTPNNPTGACFGEAVMKEIAAIADTVGAWVVCDEVYRGLEHDGSYLVPSIADIYEKGISTSSMSKVYSLAGLRLGWIAADEGFIKECFKHRDYNI
;
A
#
# COMPACT_ATOMS: atom_id res chain seq x y z
N ASN A 1 16.39 -8.92 10.03
CA ASN A 1 17.02 -9.67 8.92
C ASN A 1 18.38 -10.28 9.27
N ARG A 2 18.91 -10.10 10.52
CA ARG A 2 20.25 -10.62 10.90
C ARG A 2 20.35 -12.15 10.93
N TYR A 3 19.24 -12.86 11.07
CA TYR A 3 19.15 -14.32 11.19
C TYR A 3 18.35 -14.97 10.07
N GLU A 4 17.94 -14.21 9.08
CA GLU A 4 17.03 -14.62 8.03
C GLU A 4 17.64 -15.69 7.13
N ASP A 5 18.92 -15.50 6.78
CA ASP A 5 19.67 -16.43 5.93
C ASP A 5 20.23 -17.64 6.70
N ASP A 6 20.30 -17.56 8.05
CA ASP A 6 20.87 -18.62 8.90
C ASP A 6 19.80 -19.60 9.45
N ALA A 7 18.51 -19.26 9.30
CA ALA A 7 17.42 -20.06 9.85
C ALA A 7 17.12 -21.28 8.98
N THR A 8 17.22 -22.49 9.56
CA THR A 8 16.78 -23.72 8.88
C THR A 8 15.28 -23.73 8.57
N TYR A 9 14.49 -23.11 9.44
CA TYR A 9 13.04 -22.91 9.29
C TYR A 9 12.71 -21.47 9.60
N ASN A 10 12.54 -20.64 8.56
CA ASN A 10 12.13 -19.25 8.72
C ASN A 10 10.60 -19.15 8.76
N ILE A 11 10.05 -19.00 9.95
CA ILE A 11 8.60 -18.83 10.20
C ILE A 11 8.23 -17.38 10.58
N ALA A 12 9.19 -16.46 10.49
CA ALA A 12 9.00 -15.07 10.88
C ALA A 12 8.74 -14.13 9.68
N GLU A 13 8.97 -14.61 8.48
CA GLU A 13 8.71 -13.83 7.27
C GLU A 13 7.25 -13.87 6.83
N THR A 14 6.76 -12.74 6.34
CA THR A 14 5.44 -12.64 5.70
C THR A 14 5.57 -12.70 4.17
N CYS A 15 6.59 -13.38 3.67
CA CYS A 15 6.81 -13.57 2.25
C CYS A 15 5.97 -14.75 1.72
N VAL A 16 5.41 -14.57 0.54
CA VAL A 16 4.84 -15.67 -0.25
C VAL A 16 5.92 -16.21 -1.19
N GLU A 17 5.81 -17.49 -1.56
CA GLU A 17 6.69 -18.04 -2.57
C GLU A 17 6.54 -17.29 -3.89
N SER A 18 7.66 -16.83 -4.46
CA SER A 18 7.64 -16.06 -5.68
C SER A 18 7.65 -16.95 -6.91
N LEU A 19 6.85 -16.57 -7.91
CA LEU A 19 6.82 -17.25 -9.21
C LEU A 19 8.13 -17.02 -9.99
N LYS A 20 8.54 -18.03 -10.74
CA LYS A 20 9.54 -17.89 -11.78
C LYS A 20 8.92 -17.26 -13.03
N VAL A 21 9.76 -16.59 -13.85
CA VAL A 21 9.27 -16.00 -15.10
C VAL A 21 8.59 -17.04 -15.99
N GLY A 22 9.14 -18.27 -16.09
CA GLY A 22 8.52 -19.33 -16.87
C GLY A 22 7.13 -19.73 -16.37
N GLU A 23 6.95 -19.84 -15.04
CA GLU A 23 5.66 -20.17 -14.44
C GLU A 23 4.62 -19.05 -14.68
N LEU A 24 5.06 -17.78 -14.62
CA LEU A 24 4.20 -16.64 -14.93
C LEU A 24 3.74 -16.67 -16.39
N LEU A 25 4.64 -16.98 -17.34
CA LEU A 25 4.31 -17.09 -18.76
C LEU A 25 3.34 -18.25 -19.03
N ASP A 26 3.55 -19.38 -18.35
CA ASP A 26 2.66 -20.55 -18.46
C ASP A 26 1.24 -20.21 -17.94
N ILE A 27 1.13 -19.53 -16.79
CA ILE A 27 -0.16 -19.06 -16.23
C ILE A 27 -0.84 -18.08 -17.19
N ALA A 28 -0.06 -17.17 -17.79
CA ALA A 28 -0.56 -16.17 -18.73
C ALA A 28 -0.85 -16.73 -20.13
N SER A 29 -0.53 -18.00 -20.39
CA SER A 29 -0.61 -18.63 -21.71
C SER A 29 0.18 -17.87 -22.78
N ILE A 30 1.37 -17.40 -22.42
CA ILE A 30 2.27 -16.67 -23.31
C ILE A 30 3.43 -17.59 -23.73
N GLU A 31 3.62 -17.74 -25.04
CA GLU A 31 4.73 -18.53 -25.57
C GLU A 31 6.08 -17.88 -25.25
N ARG A 32 7.01 -18.68 -24.71
CA ARG A 32 8.32 -18.20 -24.23
C ARG A 32 9.15 -17.55 -25.31
N ASP A 33 9.20 -18.17 -26.49
CA ASP A 33 9.98 -17.65 -27.63
C ASP A 33 9.42 -16.31 -28.11
N GLU A 34 8.09 -16.16 -28.12
CA GLU A 34 7.44 -14.89 -28.43
C GLU A 34 7.80 -13.81 -27.42
N PHE A 35 7.70 -14.16 -26.11
CA PHE A 35 8.03 -13.21 -25.04
C PHE A 35 9.49 -12.76 -25.09
N PHE A 36 10.44 -13.71 -25.17
CA PHE A 36 11.86 -13.38 -25.21
C PHE A 36 12.26 -12.70 -26.52
N GLY A 37 11.61 -13.03 -27.63
CA GLY A 37 11.76 -12.31 -28.90
C GLY A 37 11.40 -10.83 -28.75
N LYS A 38 10.21 -10.53 -28.19
CA LYS A 38 9.80 -9.14 -27.93
C LYS A 38 10.72 -8.42 -26.94
N LEU A 39 11.16 -9.12 -25.90
CA LEU A 39 12.05 -8.55 -24.90
C LEU A 39 13.41 -8.17 -25.50
N SER A 40 13.96 -8.99 -26.43
CA SER A 40 15.23 -8.71 -27.09
C SER A 40 15.21 -7.46 -27.97
N GLU A 41 14.04 -7.10 -28.49
CA GLU A 41 13.83 -5.89 -29.29
C GLU A 41 13.45 -4.67 -28.44
N THR A 42 13.25 -4.87 -27.12
CA THR A 42 12.85 -3.79 -26.23
C THR A 42 14.01 -2.82 -25.99
N LYS A 43 13.80 -1.55 -26.32
CA LYS A 43 14.79 -0.50 -26.07
C LYS A 43 14.89 -0.21 -24.56
N LEU A 44 16.10 -0.28 -24.00
CA LEU A 44 16.38 0.01 -22.59
C LEU A 44 16.44 1.53 -22.34
N ALA A 45 15.36 2.22 -22.64
CA ALA A 45 15.20 3.65 -22.38
C ALA A 45 14.38 3.87 -21.09
N TYR A 46 14.35 5.09 -20.61
CA TYR A 46 13.46 5.46 -19.51
C TYR A 46 11.99 5.17 -19.88
N GLY A 47 11.27 4.54 -18.98
CA GLY A 47 9.84 4.34 -19.10
C GLY A 47 9.02 5.59 -18.76
N ALA A 48 7.71 5.47 -18.84
CA ALA A 48 6.81 6.54 -18.41
C ALA A 48 6.90 6.72 -16.88
N ILE A 49 7.19 7.93 -16.41
CA ILE A 49 7.36 8.27 -14.99
C ILE A 49 6.18 7.78 -14.12
N PRO A 50 4.91 7.95 -14.51
CA PRO A 50 3.77 7.44 -13.73
C PRO A 50 3.57 5.93 -13.86
N GLY A 51 4.30 5.24 -14.70
CA GLY A 51 4.07 3.86 -15.13
C GLY A 51 3.35 3.79 -16.49
N SER A 52 3.46 2.65 -17.18
CA SER A 52 2.80 2.46 -18.47
C SER A 52 1.27 2.63 -18.34
N VAL A 53 0.65 3.12 -19.40
CA VAL A 53 -0.81 3.30 -19.45
C VAL A 53 -1.53 1.96 -19.23
N ASP A 54 -1.10 0.92 -19.95
CA ASP A 54 -1.71 -0.42 -19.86
C ASP A 54 -1.69 -0.97 -18.43
N LEU A 55 -0.55 -0.87 -17.72
CA LEU A 55 -0.46 -1.33 -16.34
C LEU A 55 -1.37 -0.50 -15.41
N ARG A 56 -1.41 0.81 -15.58
CA ARG A 56 -2.27 1.68 -14.77
C ARG A 56 -3.75 1.40 -15.03
N GLU A 57 -4.14 1.13 -16.28
CA GLU A 57 -5.51 0.71 -16.62
C GLU A 57 -5.89 -0.60 -15.93
N GLU A 58 -5.00 -1.61 -15.94
CA GLU A 58 -5.26 -2.86 -15.22
C GLU A 58 -5.37 -2.65 -13.71
N ILE A 59 -4.53 -1.80 -13.13
CA ILE A 59 -4.60 -1.46 -11.71
C ILE A 59 -5.94 -0.77 -11.36
N THR A 60 -6.47 0.11 -12.22
CA THR A 60 -7.76 0.76 -11.93
C THR A 60 -8.91 -0.22 -11.79
N LYS A 61 -8.85 -1.39 -12.42
CA LYS A 61 -9.89 -2.44 -12.31
C LYS A 61 -9.97 -3.05 -10.91
N LEU A 62 -8.95 -2.87 -10.07
CA LEU A 62 -8.95 -3.31 -8.67
C LEU A 62 -9.76 -2.38 -7.75
N TYR A 63 -10.20 -1.23 -8.26
CA TYR A 63 -10.90 -0.18 -7.52
C TYR A 63 -12.26 0.11 -8.11
N HIS A 64 -13.21 0.52 -7.27
CA HIS A 64 -14.57 0.86 -7.73
C HIS A 64 -14.70 2.33 -8.12
N LYS A 65 -14.00 3.25 -7.45
CA LYS A 65 -14.08 4.70 -7.68
C LYS A 65 -12.88 5.28 -8.40
N LYS A 66 -11.71 4.68 -8.30
CA LYS A 66 -10.46 5.14 -8.93
C LYS A 66 -10.31 4.51 -10.32
N LYS A 67 -11.09 5.00 -11.30
CA LYS A 67 -11.29 4.35 -12.60
C LYS A 67 -10.48 4.94 -13.76
N THR A 68 -9.71 5.97 -13.52
CA THR A 68 -8.86 6.58 -14.54
C THR A 68 -7.39 6.35 -14.23
N THR A 69 -6.56 6.34 -15.24
CA THR A 69 -5.10 6.22 -15.06
C THR A 69 -4.53 7.37 -14.24
N ASP A 70 -5.20 8.52 -14.18
CA ASP A 70 -4.78 9.67 -13.39
C ASP A 70 -5.00 9.47 -11.87
N ASN A 71 -5.73 8.42 -11.48
CA ASN A 71 -5.85 8.00 -10.08
C ASN A 71 -4.73 7.06 -9.62
N VAL A 72 -3.81 6.66 -10.51
CA VAL A 72 -2.80 5.64 -10.22
C VAL A 72 -1.40 6.12 -10.61
N ILE A 73 -0.43 5.91 -9.73
CA ILE A 73 0.99 6.06 -10.02
C ILE A 73 1.75 4.81 -9.61
N VAL A 74 2.57 4.27 -10.52
CA VAL A 74 3.38 3.07 -10.30
C VAL A 74 4.67 3.43 -9.58
N THR A 75 5.12 2.53 -8.71
CA THR A 75 6.29 2.73 -7.84
C THR A 75 7.19 1.50 -7.79
N ASN A 76 8.38 1.64 -7.19
CA ASN A 76 9.34 0.56 -7.02
C ASN A 76 8.95 -0.32 -5.82
N GLY A 77 7.93 -1.18 -6.01
CA GLY A 77 7.33 -2.00 -4.98
C GLY A 77 6.44 -1.22 -4.02
N GLY A 78 5.74 -1.92 -3.12
CA GLY A 78 4.90 -1.32 -2.08
C GLY A 78 5.68 -0.41 -1.13
N ILE A 79 6.94 -0.76 -0.84
CA ILE A 79 7.83 0.10 -0.03
C ILE A 79 8.04 1.48 -0.67
N GLY A 80 8.18 1.53 -2.00
CA GLY A 80 8.25 2.77 -2.76
C GLY A 80 6.92 3.53 -2.77
N ALA A 81 5.78 2.82 -2.81
CA ALA A 81 4.46 3.41 -2.72
C ALA A 81 4.24 4.09 -1.36
N ASN A 82 4.50 3.39 -0.26
CA ASN A 82 4.42 3.95 1.09
C ASN A 82 5.37 5.15 1.25
N PHE A 83 6.61 5.02 0.77
CA PHE A 83 7.59 6.11 0.84
C PHE A 83 7.07 7.36 0.10
N LEU A 84 6.68 7.22 -1.15
CA LEU A 84 6.22 8.34 -1.96
C LEU A 84 4.96 9.00 -1.40
N ALA A 85 3.98 8.19 -0.96
CA ALA A 85 2.75 8.70 -0.37
C ALA A 85 3.02 9.52 0.90
N LEU A 86 3.80 8.96 1.84
CA LEU A 86 4.10 9.63 3.10
C LEU A 86 5.04 10.82 2.91
N PHE A 87 6.03 10.71 2.02
CA PHE A 87 6.92 11.83 1.69
C PHE A 87 6.19 13.02 1.06
N THR A 88 5.19 12.74 0.23
CA THR A 88 4.34 13.79 -0.38
C THR A 88 3.43 14.45 0.65
N LEU A 89 2.96 13.68 1.63
CA LEU A 89 1.89 14.11 2.53
C LEU A 89 2.40 14.75 3.82
N VAL A 90 3.51 14.25 4.38
CA VAL A 90 3.92 14.49 5.76
C VAL A 90 5.23 15.27 5.81
N GLY A 91 5.29 16.26 6.69
CA GLY A 91 6.48 17.06 6.93
C GLY A 91 6.69 17.41 8.41
N PRO A 92 7.77 18.19 8.71
CA PRO A 92 8.08 18.63 10.06
C PRO A 92 6.91 19.39 10.70
N GLY A 93 6.55 19.02 11.93
CA GLY A 93 5.46 19.65 12.69
C GLY A 93 4.09 19.04 12.50
N ASP A 94 3.89 18.18 11.50
CA ASP A 94 2.64 17.43 11.33
C ASP A 94 2.45 16.38 12.45
N GLU A 95 1.21 16.07 12.77
CA GLU A 95 0.87 14.92 13.61
C GLU A 95 0.26 13.79 12.75
N VAL A 96 0.72 12.56 13.01
CA VAL A 96 0.27 11.35 12.35
C VAL A 96 -0.22 10.36 13.40
N VAL A 97 -1.38 9.73 13.18
CA VAL A 97 -1.84 8.60 13.99
C VAL A 97 -1.59 7.33 13.21
N ALA A 98 -0.78 6.42 13.74
CA ALA A 98 -0.49 5.13 13.11
C ALA A 98 -0.95 3.97 13.98
N VAL A 99 -1.57 2.93 13.41
CA VAL A 99 -1.85 1.68 14.14
C VAL A 99 -0.55 1.00 14.56
N TYR A 100 -0.59 0.27 15.66
CA TYR A 100 0.57 -0.46 16.19
C TYR A 100 0.12 -1.70 16.98
N PRO A 101 0.71 -2.91 16.76
CA PRO A 101 1.81 -3.19 15.83
C PRO A 101 1.37 -3.10 14.37
N THR A 102 2.30 -2.70 13.50
CA THR A 102 2.14 -2.67 12.05
C THR A 102 3.50 -2.71 11.36
N TYR A 103 3.52 -2.74 10.03
CA TYR A 103 4.74 -2.67 9.26
C TYR A 103 5.54 -1.41 9.60
N GLN A 104 6.81 -1.59 9.97
CA GLN A 104 7.64 -0.53 10.58
C GLN A 104 7.68 0.76 9.77
N GLN A 105 7.76 0.69 8.45
CA GLN A 105 7.81 1.87 7.59
C GLN A 105 6.66 2.84 7.85
N LEU A 106 5.47 2.34 8.18
CA LEU A 106 4.24 3.13 8.31
C LEU A 106 4.26 4.10 9.51
N TYR A 107 5.09 3.84 10.51
CA TYR A 107 5.27 4.78 11.63
C TYR A 107 6.67 5.40 11.68
N SER A 108 7.72 4.67 11.27
CA SER A 108 9.07 5.18 11.35
C SER A 108 9.40 6.21 10.27
N LEU A 109 8.80 6.10 9.09
CA LEU A 109 9.01 7.08 8.02
C LEU A 109 8.41 8.45 8.36
N PRO A 110 7.16 8.58 8.83
CA PRO A 110 6.65 9.85 9.32
C PRO A 110 7.51 10.46 10.44
N GLU A 111 8.02 9.63 11.39
CA GLU A 111 8.97 10.08 12.43
C GLU A 111 10.25 10.64 11.80
N ALA A 112 10.81 9.94 10.79
CA ALA A 112 12.02 10.39 10.09
C ALA A 112 11.80 11.67 9.26
N LEU A 113 10.57 11.92 8.80
CA LEU A 113 10.17 13.16 8.12
C LEU A 113 9.91 14.33 9.10
N GLY A 114 10.07 14.11 10.40
CA GLY A 114 9.91 15.13 11.43
C GLY A 114 8.48 15.29 11.95
N ALA A 115 7.58 14.38 11.63
CA ALA A 115 6.24 14.38 12.19
C ALA A 115 6.20 13.76 13.59
N LYS A 116 5.22 14.17 14.39
CA LYS A 116 4.91 13.53 15.65
C LYS A 116 3.96 12.37 15.44
N VAL A 117 4.42 11.16 15.65
CA VAL A 117 3.60 9.95 15.50
C VAL A 117 2.96 9.55 16.83
N ARG A 118 1.63 9.46 16.83
CA ARG A 118 0.82 8.89 17.89
C ARG A 118 0.43 7.47 17.52
N ARG A 119 0.76 6.48 18.36
CA ARG A 119 0.47 5.08 18.09
C ARG A 119 -0.88 4.68 18.65
N LEU A 120 -1.79 4.25 17.77
CA LEU A 120 -3.03 3.57 18.15
C LEU A 120 -2.73 2.11 18.37
N ARG A 121 -2.64 1.69 19.63
CA ARG A 121 -2.32 0.30 19.96
C ARG A 121 -3.49 -0.62 19.66
N LEU A 122 -3.20 -1.67 18.91
CA LEU A 122 -4.11 -2.79 18.64
C LEU A 122 -3.86 -3.87 19.67
N GLU A 123 -4.92 -4.35 20.34
CA GLU A 123 -4.80 -5.31 21.43
C GLU A 123 -5.27 -6.69 20.99
N PRO A 124 -4.62 -7.77 21.46
CA PRO A 124 -5.02 -9.14 21.13
C PRO A 124 -6.45 -9.46 21.57
N GLU A 125 -6.87 -8.90 22.71
CA GLU A 125 -8.19 -9.10 23.30
C GLU A 125 -9.31 -8.58 22.41
N ASP A 126 -9.03 -7.57 21.58
CA ASP A 126 -9.93 -6.98 20.59
C ASP A 126 -9.75 -7.60 19.18
N GLY A 127 -9.03 -8.74 19.07
CA GLY A 127 -8.69 -9.33 17.79
C GLY A 127 -7.80 -8.44 16.91
N TYR A 128 -7.01 -7.56 17.52
CA TYR A 128 -6.19 -6.55 16.87
C TYR A 128 -6.98 -5.59 15.97
N LEU A 129 -8.27 -5.37 16.27
CA LEU A 129 -9.05 -4.32 15.63
C LEU A 129 -8.81 -2.98 16.33
N PRO A 130 -8.87 -1.85 15.61
CA PRO A 130 -8.66 -0.53 16.21
C PRO A 130 -9.84 -0.11 17.08
N ASP A 131 -9.55 0.32 18.33
CA ASP A 131 -10.52 0.96 19.21
C ASP A 131 -10.85 2.38 18.71
N MET A 132 -12.07 2.58 18.21
CA MET A 132 -12.51 3.86 17.65
C MET A 132 -12.56 4.97 18.68
N ASN A 133 -12.83 4.66 19.97
CA ASN A 133 -12.85 5.68 21.03
C ASN A 133 -11.42 6.17 21.31
N LYS A 134 -10.44 5.25 21.36
CA LYS A 134 -9.02 5.62 21.44
C LYS A 134 -8.60 6.43 20.21
N LEU A 135 -9.00 6.01 19.00
CA LEU A 135 -8.69 6.76 17.78
C LEU A 135 -9.19 8.20 17.85
N ARG A 136 -10.45 8.43 18.25
CA ARG A 136 -11.00 9.79 18.43
C ARG A 136 -10.20 10.62 19.44
N THR A 137 -9.66 10.01 20.49
CA THR A 137 -8.83 10.74 21.46
C THR A 137 -7.46 11.10 20.94
N LEU A 138 -6.90 10.31 20.00
CA LEU A 138 -5.58 10.54 19.40
C LEU A 138 -5.62 11.55 18.25
N VAL A 139 -6.70 11.58 17.48
CA VAL A 139 -6.90 12.53 16.38
C VAL A 139 -7.12 13.94 16.94
N LYS A 140 -6.39 14.90 16.43
CA LYS A 140 -6.44 16.33 16.82
C LYS A 140 -6.64 17.19 15.58
N SER A 141 -6.97 18.46 15.79
CA SER A 141 -7.21 19.41 14.69
C SER A 141 -6.01 19.59 13.72
N ASN A 142 -4.80 19.26 14.18
CA ASN A 142 -3.58 19.29 13.39
C ASN A 142 -3.12 17.88 12.93
N THR A 143 -3.94 16.85 13.08
CA THR A 143 -3.64 15.52 12.55
C THR A 143 -3.64 15.58 11.02
N ARG A 144 -2.49 15.28 10.42
CA ARG A 144 -2.30 15.29 8.98
C ARG A 144 -2.80 14.01 8.32
N ALA A 145 -2.52 12.87 8.98
CA ALA A 145 -2.87 11.56 8.45
C ALA A 145 -3.17 10.54 9.55
N ILE A 146 -4.05 9.60 9.23
CA ILE A 146 -4.19 8.31 9.93
C ILE A 146 -3.57 7.26 9.01
N VAL A 147 -2.64 6.46 9.52
CA VAL A 147 -1.90 5.45 8.74
C VAL A 147 -2.25 4.07 9.28
N ILE A 148 -2.75 3.21 8.40
CA ILE A 148 -3.22 1.86 8.71
C ILE A 148 -2.66 0.85 7.71
N ASN A 149 -2.75 -0.44 8.07
CA ASN A 149 -2.44 -1.56 7.19
C ASN A 149 -3.52 -2.62 7.37
N THR A 150 -4.21 -2.97 6.28
CA THR A 150 -5.24 -4.01 6.34
C THR A 150 -5.34 -4.76 5.01
N PRO A 151 -5.24 -6.11 5.03
CA PRO A 151 -4.90 -6.97 6.17
C PRO A 151 -3.58 -6.57 6.81
N ASN A 152 -3.51 -6.63 8.17
CA ASN A 152 -2.39 -6.05 8.94
C ASN A 152 -1.19 -7.00 9.07
N ASN A 153 -0.02 -6.51 8.80
CA ASN A 153 1.23 -7.16 9.17
C ASN A 153 1.72 -6.57 10.53
N PRO A 154 1.92 -7.35 11.61
CA PRO A 154 2.06 -8.81 11.60
C PRO A 154 0.81 -9.59 12.06
N THR A 155 -0.27 -8.94 12.42
CA THR A 155 -1.38 -9.57 13.18
C THR A 155 -2.35 -10.38 12.32
N GLY A 156 -2.38 -10.13 11.00
CA GLY A 156 -3.36 -10.72 10.09
C GLY A 156 -4.77 -10.12 10.20
N ALA A 157 -4.99 -9.15 11.10
CA ALA A 157 -6.31 -8.55 11.30
C ALA A 157 -6.79 -7.83 10.04
N CYS A 158 -8.04 -8.11 9.66
CA CYS A 158 -8.72 -7.46 8.53
C CYS A 158 -9.72 -6.43 9.05
N PHE A 159 -9.55 -5.17 8.67
CA PHE A 159 -10.47 -4.11 9.04
C PHE A 159 -11.64 -4.12 8.06
N GLY A 160 -12.80 -4.58 8.53
CA GLY A 160 -13.99 -4.64 7.72
C GLY A 160 -14.51 -3.26 7.28
N GLU A 161 -15.45 -3.25 6.34
CA GLU A 161 -15.97 -2.02 5.73
C GLU A 161 -16.51 -1.03 6.77
N ALA A 162 -17.18 -1.52 7.82
CA ALA A 162 -17.71 -0.66 8.90
C ALA A 162 -16.58 0.06 9.65
N VAL A 163 -15.50 -0.66 9.99
CA VAL A 163 -14.31 -0.11 10.64
C VAL A 163 -13.63 0.92 9.74
N MET A 164 -13.45 0.61 8.46
CA MET A 164 -12.84 1.50 7.49
C MET A 164 -13.64 2.80 7.29
N LYS A 165 -14.97 2.69 7.22
CA LYS A 165 -15.87 3.85 7.15
C LYS A 165 -15.80 4.72 8.40
N GLU A 166 -15.69 4.10 9.58
CA GLU A 166 -15.59 4.83 10.84
C GLU A 166 -14.23 5.56 10.97
N ILE A 167 -13.13 4.93 10.54
CA ILE A 167 -11.82 5.58 10.46
C ILE A 167 -11.88 6.79 9.52
N ALA A 168 -12.48 6.62 8.34
CA ALA A 168 -12.67 7.70 7.37
C ALA A 168 -13.50 8.86 7.95
N ALA A 169 -14.61 8.56 8.63
CA ALA A 169 -15.44 9.57 9.27
C ALA A 169 -14.69 10.34 10.36
N ILE A 170 -13.86 9.66 11.17
CA ILE A 170 -13.02 10.32 12.18
C ILE A 170 -11.99 11.22 11.51
N ALA A 171 -11.32 10.75 10.46
CA ALA A 171 -10.35 11.54 9.70
C ALA A 171 -11.00 12.81 9.10
N ASP A 172 -12.20 12.67 8.58
CA ASP A 172 -12.94 13.77 7.94
C ASP A 172 -13.28 14.90 8.91
N THR A 173 -13.52 14.61 10.21
CA THR A 173 -13.80 15.64 11.22
C THR A 173 -12.71 16.71 11.34
N VAL A 174 -11.50 16.37 10.96
CA VAL A 174 -10.32 17.27 11.01
C VAL A 174 -9.67 17.50 9.64
N GLY A 175 -10.26 16.93 8.60
CA GLY A 175 -9.74 17.02 7.23
C GLY A 175 -8.45 16.21 7.00
N ALA A 176 -8.15 15.22 7.85
CA ALA A 176 -6.98 14.37 7.73
C ALA A 176 -7.11 13.37 6.57
N TRP A 177 -5.97 12.94 6.02
CA TRP A 177 -5.88 11.85 5.06
C TRP A 177 -5.90 10.50 5.76
N VAL A 178 -6.29 9.45 5.04
CA VAL A 178 -6.10 8.06 5.50
C VAL A 178 -5.19 7.35 4.51
N VAL A 179 -4.00 6.95 4.96
CA VAL A 179 -3.07 6.13 4.19
C VAL A 179 -3.24 4.68 4.62
N CYS A 180 -3.58 3.82 3.70
CA CYS A 180 -3.75 2.38 3.94
C CYS A 180 -2.79 1.58 3.09
N ASP A 181 -1.89 0.85 3.74
CA ASP A 181 -1.12 -0.20 3.08
C ASP A 181 -2.03 -1.42 2.89
N GLU A 182 -2.39 -1.69 1.64
CA GLU A 182 -3.31 -2.75 1.22
C GLU A 182 -2.58 -3.89 0.51
N VAL A 183 -1.28 -4.05 0.75
CA VAL A 183 -0.42 -5.02 0.04
C VAL A 183 -0.89 -6.47 0.19
N TYR A 184 -1.67 -6.79 1.23
CA TYR A 184 -2.24 -8.12 1.48
C TYR A 184 -3.71 -8.26 1.05
N ARG A 185 -4.34 -7.20 0.52
CA ARG A 185 -5.72 -7.20 0.05
C ARG A 185 -5.84 -8.16 -1.14
N GLY A 186 -6.63 -9.22 -0.99
CA GLY A 186 -6.78 -10.31 -1.95
C GLY A 186 -6.13 -11.63 -1.49
N LEU A 187 -5.57 -11.68 -0.26
CA LEU A 187 -5.08 -12.91 0.38
C LEU A 187 -6.05 -13.42 1.47
N GLU A 188 -7.27 -12.93 1.51
CA GLU A 188 -8.30 -13.37 2.44
C GLU A 188 -8.63 -14.85 2.19
N HIS A 189 -8.71 -15.67 3.28
CA HIS A 189 -8.73 -17.12 3.18
C HIS A 189 -10.01 -17.69 2.58
N ASP A 190 -11.14 -17.07 2.81
CA ASP A 190 -12.42 -17.63 2.37
C ASP A 190 -12.90 -17.17 0.99
N GLY A 191 -12.19 -16.21 0.38
CA GLY A 191 -12.49 -15.68 -0.95
C GLY A 191 -13.86 -15.00 -1.11
N SER A 192 -14.72 -15.07 -0.09
CA SER A 192 -16.05 -14.46 -0.08
C SER A 192 -16.04 -13.02 0.37
N TYR A 193 -14.96 -12.59 1.01
CA TYR A 193 -14.80 -11.27 1.59
C TYR A 193 -13.49 -10.62 1.15
N LEU A 194 -13.59 -9.58 0.35
CA LEU A 194 -12.47 -8.72 0.03
C LEU A 194 -12.53 -7.46 0.91
N VAL A 195 -11.44 -7.18 1.63
CA VAL A 195 -11.32 -5.91 2.37
C VAL A 195 -11.51 -4.74 1.41
N PRO A 196 -12.45 -3.83 1.65
CA PRO A 196 -12.67 -2.70 0.76
C PRO A 196 -11.46 -1.74 0.79
N SER A 197 -11.12 -1.17 -0.35
CA SER A 197 -10.04 -0.18 -0.42
C SER A 197 -10.46 1.13 0.24
N ILE A 198 -9.55 1.75 0.98
CA ILE A 198 -9.77 3.09 1.53
C ILE A 198 -9.95 4.13 0.43
N ALA A 199 -9.32 3.93 -0.73
CA ALA A 199 -9.47 4.81 -1.88
C ALA A 199 -10.90 4.81 -2.47
N ASP A 200 -11.67 3.75 -2.22
CA ASP A 200 -13.08 3.65 -2.60
C ASP A 200 -14.04 4.16 -1.51
N ILE A 201 -13.59 4.20 -0.26
CA ILE A 201 -14.42 4.60 0.89
C ILE A 201 -14.34 6.12 1.12
N TYR A 202 -13.15 6.69 1.06
CA TYR A 202 -12.89 8.06 1.47
C TYR A 202 -12.23 8.87 0.36
N GLU A 203 -12.67 10.13 0.18
CA GLU A 203 -12.12 11.01 -0.86
C GLU A 203 -10.63 11.28 -0.64
N LYS A 204 -10.21 11.50 0.62
CA LYS A 204 -8.81 11.63 1.02
C LYS A 204 -8.19 10.28 1.43
N GLY A 205 -8.70 9.17 0.90
CA GLY A 205 -8.15 7.84 1.04
C GLY A 205 -7.01 7.60 0.05
N ILE A 206 -5.89 7.13 0.57
CA ILE A 206 -4.71 6.76 -0.20
C ILE A 206 -4.46 5.27 0.01
N SER A 207 -4.62 4.48 -1.03
CA SER A 207 -4.28 3.05 -1.05
C SER A 207 -2.88 2.87 -1.60
N THR A 208 -2.04 2.13 -0.91
CA THR A 208 -0.76 1.65 -1.42
C THR A 208 -0.79 0.13 -1.54
N SER A 209 -0.26 -0.40 -2.63
CA SER A 209 -0.23 -1.85 -2.86
C SER A 209 0.94 -2.27 -3.74
N SER A 210 1.05 -3.58 -4.03
CA SER A 210 2.14 -4.11 -4.86
C SER A 210 1.85 -5.48 -5.44
N MET A 211 2.69 -5.89 -6.39
CA MET A 211 2.71 -7.24 -6.94
C MET A 211 3.40 -8.26 -6.01
N SER A 212 3.98 -7.82 -4.89
CA SER A 212 4.90 -8.63 -4.09
C SER A 212 4.23 -9.79 -3.34
N LYS A 213 2.99 -9.61 -2.87
CA LYS A 213 2.32 -10.58 -2.00
C LYS A 213 1.21 -11.32 -2.73
N VAL A 214 0.12 -10.65 -3.08
CA VAL A 214 -1.07 -11.25 -3.72
C VAL A 214 -0.72 -11.94 -5.04
N TYR A 215 0.23 -11.38 -5.78
CA TYR A 215 0.58 -11.89 -7.11
C TYR A 215 1.85 -12.76 -7.13
N SER A 216 2.51 -12.97 -5.97
CA SER A 216 3.76 -13.74 -5.88
C SER A 216 4.90 -13.24 -6.78
N LEU A 217 4.97 -11.93 -7.03
CA LEU A 217 5.91 -11.30 -7.96
C LEU A 217 6.82 -10.28 -7.27
N ALA A 218 7.32 -10.62 -6.08
CA ALA A 218 8.14 -9.71 -5.27
C ALA A 218 9.39 -9.20 -6.01
N GLY A 219 9.98 -10.03 -6.86
CA GLY A 219 11.20 -9.71 -7.63
C GLY A 219 11.00 -8.65 -8.73
N LEU A 220 9.77 -8.42 -9.20
CA LEU A 220 9.49 -7.39 -10.22
C LEU A 220 9.59 -5.96 -9.66
N ARG A 221 9.61 -5.78 -8.35
CA ARG A 221 9.65 -4.46 -7.70
C ARG A 221 8.56 -3.52 -8.21
N LEU A 222 7.35 -4.02 -8.43
CA LEU A 222 6.19 -3.24 -8.85
C LEU A 222 5.24 -3.01 -7.69
N GLY A 223 4.87 -1.75 -7.47
CA GLY A 223 3.84 -1.30 -6.56
C GLY A 223 3.13 -0.08 -7.13
N TRP A 224 2.14 0.42 -6.43
CA TRP A 224 1.38 1.59 -6.86
C TRP A 224 0.72 2.32 -5.70
N ILE A 225 0.36 3.57 -5.96
CA ILE A 225 -0.55 4.36 -5.15
C ILE A 225 -1.83 4.53 -5.96
N ALA A 226 -2.99 4.33 -5.32
CA ALA A 226 -4.29 4.71 -5.86
C ALA A 226 -4.94 5.74 -4.93
N ALA A 227 -5.29 6.90 -5.47
CA ALA A 227 -5.82 8.04 -4.71
C ALA A 227 -6.58 9.00 -5.62
N ASP A 228 -7.04 10.13 -5.06
CA ASP A 228 -7.56 11.26 -5.84
C ASP A 228 -6.51 11.80 -6.82
N GLU A 229 -6.95 12.26 -7.98
CA GLU A 229 -6.08 12.78 -9.04
C GLU A 229 -5.20 13.94 -8.57
N GLY A 230 -5.73 14.81 -7.70
CA GLY A 230 -4.98 15.93 -7.14
C GLY A 230 -3.79 15.42 -6.30
N PHE A 231 -4.00 14.38 -5.48
CA PHE A 231 -2.92 13.77 -4.71
C PHE A 231 -1.90 13.06 -5.61
N ILE A 232 -2.36 12.35 -6.64
CA ILE A 232 -1.43 11.70 -7.60
C ILE A 232 -0.56 12.74 -8.32
N LYS A 233 -1.12 13.89 -8.68
CA LYS A 233 -0.35 15.01 -9.27
C LYS A 233 0.72 15.54 -8.31
N GLU A 234 0.44 15.60 -7.00
CA GLU A 234 1.44 15.97 -6.00
C GLU A 234 2.53 14.89 -5.89
N CYS A 235 2.16 13.61 -5.86
CA CYS A 235 3.12 12.50 -5.88
C CYS A 235 4.04 12.56 -7.11
N PHE A 236 3.51 12.90 -8.27
CA PHE A 236 4.27 12.99 -9.51
C PHE A 236 5.43 13.97 -9.42
N LYS A 237 5.30 15.07 -8.68
CA LYS A 237 6.37 16.06 -8.47
C LYS A 237 7.60 15.47 -7.78
N HIS A 238 7.43 14.40 -7.03
CA HIS A 238 8.50 13.72 -6.28
C HIS A 238 8.92 12.40 -6.90
N ARG A 239 8.08 11.82 -7.77
CA ARG A 239 8.31 10.51 -8.37
C ARG A 239 9.57 10.48 -9.23
N ASP A 240 9.85 11.56 -9.93
CA ASP A 240 11.01 11.71 -10.83
C ASP A 240 12.36 11.59 -10.09
N TYR A 241 12.37 11.76 -8.77
CA TYR A 241 13.60 11.65 -7.96
C TYR A 241 13.91 10.24 -7.45
N ASN A 242 13.00 9.27 -7.69
CA ASN A 242 13.12 7.92 -7.15
C ASN A 242 12.78 6.80 -8.15
N ILE A 243 13.04 7.10 -9.42
CA ILE A 243 12.95 6.12 -10.51
C ILE A 243 14.35 5.66 -10.89
#